data_80d1571999fa49332ac21da93efc7450
#
_entry.id   80d1571999fa49332ac21da93efc7450
#
_cell.length_a   1.000
_cell.length_b   1.000
_cell.length_c   1.000
_cell.angle_alpha   90.00
_cell.angle_beta   90.00
_cell.angle_gamma   90.00
#
_symmetry.space_group_name_H-M   'P 1'
#
loop_
_entity.id
_entity.type
_entity.pdbx_description
1 polymer ?
#
loop_
_entity_poly.entity_id
_entity_poly.type
_entity_poly.pdbx_seq_one_letter_code
_entity_poly.pdbx_strand_id
1 'polypeptide(L)'
;MNGLVRQRTRLARVRRIQHGLAASVAAQAAGRVQMLETSRERLRKLRGELRPVEGPTTGAAMARMGELAMRLDSARYNLGPTIDSARSAAAAREAERRAARRDQESAEKLEAAALRVAEEAAEQRLRQAGRGRGSIRLHQGESE
;
A
#
# COMPACT_ATOMS: atom_id res chain seq x y z
N MET A 1 4.77 -31.80 8.30
CA MET A 1 4.01 -30.66 7.72
C MET A 1 3.76 -30.91 6.25
N ASN A 2 2.51 -30.84 5.83
CA ASN A 2 2.07 -31.16 4.49
C ASN A 2 2.74 -30.22 3.46
N GLY A 3 3.20 -30.73 2.32
CA GLY A 3 3.81 -29.91 1.25
C GLY A 3 2.91 -28.77 0.79
N LEU A 4 1.59 -28.99 0.76
CA LEU A 4 0.58 -27.97 0.46
C LEU A 4 0.60 -26.79 1.43
N VAL A 5 0.69 -27.04 2.74
CA VAL A 5 0.77 -25.98 3.76
C VAL A 5 2.01 -25.12 3.52
N ARG A 6 3.18 -25.74 3.34
CA ARG A 6 4.42 -25.01 3.05
C ARG A 6 4.32 -24.13 1.80
N GLN A 7 3.69 -24.66 0.75
CA GLN A 7 3.49 -23.92 -0.49
C GLN A 7 2.58 -22.70 -0.28
N ARG A 8 1.47 -22.88 0.43
CA ARG A 8 0.52 -21.79 0.73
C ARG A 8 1.13 -20.72 1.63
N THR A 9 1.89 -21.11 2.64
CA THR A 9 2.64 -20.18 3.51
C THR A 9 3.67 -19.37 2.72
N ARG A 10 4.39 -20.00 1.79
CA ARG A 10 5.32 -19.27 0.91
C ARG A 10 4.59 -18.26 0.02
N LEU A 11 3.46 -18.66 -0.57
CA LEU A 11 2.65 -17.79 -1.40
C LEU A 11 2.13 -16.58 -0.61
N ALA A 12 1.56 -16.80 0.58
CA ALA A 12 1.08 -15.72 1.44
C ALA A 12 2.20 -14.75 1.81
N ARG A 13 3.40 -15.26 2.11
CA ARG A 13 4.59 -14.43 2.37
C ARG A 13 4.96 -13.56 1.16
N VAL A 14 5.02 -14.15 -0.03
CA VAL A 14 5.35 -13.41 -1.26
C VAL A 14 4.31 -12.33 -1.52
N ARG A 15 3.02 -12.63 -1.41
CA ARG A 15 1.93 -11.66 -1.62
C ARG A 15 1.96 -10.53 -0.59
N ARG A 16 2.33 -10.82 0.65
CA ARG A 16 2.52 -9.79 1.70
C ARG A 16 3.65 -8.83 1.34
N ILE A 17 4.77 -9.34 0.84
CA ILE A 17 5.90 -8.52 0.37
C ILE A 17 5.48 -7.67 -0.83
N GLN A 18 4.80 -8.25 -1.80
CA GLN A 18 4.30 -7.52 -2.99
C GLN A 18 3.34 -6.39 -2.61
N HIS A 19 2.41 -6.64 -1.68
CA HIS A 19 1.54 -5.59 -1.16
C HIS A 19 2.34 -4.48 -0.44
N GLY A 20 3.32 -4.83 0.38
CA GLY A 20 4.19 -3.86 1.06
C GLY A 20 4.93 -2.95 0.07
N LEU A 21 5.48 -3.52 -1.02
CA LEU A 21 6.13 -2.76 -2.10
C LEU A 21 5.14 -1.85 -2.82
N ALA A 22 3.96 -2.36 -3.18
CA ALA A 22 2.92 -1.57 -3.84
C ALA A 22 2.43 -0.42 -2.95
N ALA A 23 2.27 -0.65 -1.64
CA ALA A 23 1.90 0.36 -0.66
C ALA A 23 2.97 1.47 -0.55
N SER A 24 4.25 1.11 -0.55
CA SER A 24 5.36 2.07 -0.54
C SER A 24 5.36 2.95 -1.79
N VAL A 25 5.19 2.36 -2.97
CA VAL A 25 5.14 3.10 -4.24
C VAL A 25 3.93 4.03 -4.29
N ALA A 26 2.76 3.57 -3.83
CA ALA A 26 1.55 4.40 -3.76
C ALA A 26 1.73 5.59 -2.80
N ALA A 27 2.36 5.37 -1.64
CA ALA A 27 2.66 6.43 -0.67
C ALA A 27 3.63 7.48 -1.25
N GLN A 28 4.66 7.06 -1.99
CA GLN A 28 5.57 7.97 -2.67
C GLN A 28 4.86 8.81 -3.73
N ALA A 29 3.98 8.20 -4.52
CA ALA A 29 3.21 8.91 -5.55
C ALA A 29 2.25 9.94 -4.92
N ALA A 30 1.57 9.58 -3.82
CA ALA A 30 0.72 10.49 -3.06
C ALA A 30 1.52 11.65 -2.46
N GLY A 31 2.71 11.37 -1.91
CA GLY A 31 3.62 12.38 -1.38
C GLY A 31 4.08 13.38 -2.44
N ARG A 32 4.33 12.93 -3.68
CA ARG A 32 4.67 13.81 -4.79
C ARG A 32 3.52 14.77 -5.14
N VAL A 33 2.28 14.29 -5.17
CA VAL A 33 1.10 15.16 -5.36
C VAL A 33 1.03 16.22 -4.27
N GLN A 34 1.19 15.83 -3.02
CA GLN A 34 1.18 16.74 -1.86
C GLN A 34 2.26 17.83 -1.97
N MET A 35 3.48 17.46 -2.35
CA MET A 35 4.58 18.41 -2.55
C MET A 35 4.26 19.43 -3.65
N LEU A 36 3.74 18.99 -4.78
CA LEU A 36 3.39 19.85 -5.90
C LEU A 36 2.23 20.82 -5.54
N GLU A 37 1.23 20.34 -4.84
CA GLU A 37 0.11 21.16 -4.35
C GLU A 37 0.58 22.20 -3.33
N THR A 38 1.47 21.81 -2.41
CA THR A 38 2.09 22.71 -1.46
C THR A 38 2.92 23.79 -2.16
N SER A 39 3.67 23.42 -3.19
CA SER A 39 4.44 24.37 -4.00
C SER A 39 3.54 25.36 -4.72
N ARG A 40 2.44 24.90 -5.29
CA ARG A 40 1.45 25.76 -5.94
C ARG A 40 0.82 26.74 -4.94
N GLU A 41 0.50 26.28 -3.75
CA GLU A 41 -0.04 27.15 -2.69
C GLU A 41 0.97 28.18 -2.20
N ARG A 42 2.24 27.84 -2.08
CA ARG A 42 3.32 28.80 -1.76
C ARG A 42 3.43 29.89 -2.82
N LEU A 43 3.38 29.51 -4.11
CA LEU A 43 3.41 30.48 -5.20
C LEU A 43 2.19 31.40 -5.15
N ARG A 44 1.01 30.86 -4.82
CA ARG A 44 -0.22 31.65 -4.65
C ARG A 44 -0.07 32.67 -3.53
N LYS A 45 0.48 32.28 -2.39
CA LYS A 45 0.74 33.19 -1.26
C LYS A 45 1.74 34.25 -1.61
N LEU A 46 2.87 33.90 -2.20
CA LEU A 46 3.89 34.86 -2.65
C LEU A 46 3.29 35.85 -3.65
N ARG A 47 2.44 35.39 -4.59
CA ARG A 47 1.76 36.27 -5.52
C ARG A 47 0.81 37.25 -4.81
N GLY A 48 0.12 36.80 -3.76
CA GLY A 48 -0.77 37.63 -2.94
C GLY A 48 -0.05 38.68 -2.10
N GLU A 49 1.20 38.40 -1.72
CA GLU A 49 2.07 39.30 -0.97
C GLU A 49 2.66 40.44 -1.84
N LEU A 50 2.71 40.26 -3.15
CA LEU A 50 3.13 41.27 -4.11
C LEU A 50 2.03 42.33 -4.30
N ARG A 51 1.85 43.17 -3.29
CA ARG A 51 0.96 44.31 -3.36
C ARG A 51 1.77 45.60 -3.55
N PRO A 52 1.27 46.59 -4.30
CA PRO A 52 1.87 47.92 -4.33
C PRO A 52 1.91 48.46 -2.90
N VAL A 53 3.09 48.87 -2.44
CA VAL A 53 3.23 49.57 -1.17
C VAL A 53 2.75 51.00 -1.40
N GLU A 54 1.86 51.50 -0.55
CA GLU A 54 1.44 52.89 -0.58
C GLU A 54 2.65 53.78 -0.24
N GLY A 55 2.95 54.68 -1.15
CA GLY A 55 4.04 55.64 -0.99
C GLY A 55 4.82 55.91 -2.29
N PRO A 56 5.81 56.82 -2.25
CA PRO A 56 6.60 57.12 -3.43
C PRO A 56 7.41 55.90 -3.87
N THR A 57 7.19 55.45 -5.10
CA THR A 57 7.93 54.33 -5.70
C THR A 57 8.46 54.74 -7.07
N THR A 58 9.56 54.10 -7.51
CA THR A 58 10.10 54.35 -8.85
C THR A 58 9.43 53.45 -9.91
N GLY A 59 9.35 53.95 -11.16
CA GLY A 59 8.85 53.15 -12.27
C GLY A 59 9.63 51.86 -12.48
N ALA A 60 10.92 51.87 -12.21
CA ALA A 60 11.77 50.67 -12.25
C ALA A 60 11.38 49.61 -11.19
N ALA A 61 11.03 50.04 -9.96
CA ALA A 61 10.57 49.15 -8.90
C ALA A 61 9.20 48.53 -9.26
N MET A 62 8.27 49.33 -9.81
CA MET A 62 6.98 48.82 -10.29
C MET A 62 7.13 47.81 -11.43
N ALA A 63 8.02 48.06 -12.38
CA ALA A 63 8.30 47.17 -13.49
C ALA A 63 8.85 45.80 -12.98
N ARG A 64 9.76 45.80 -12.02
CA ARG A 64 10.28 44.58 -11.39
C ARG A 64 9.20 43.78 -10.64
N MET A 65 8.33 44.46 -9.93
CA MET A 65 7.17 43.82 -9.27
C MET A 65 6.21 43.19 -10.28
N GLY A 66 5.91 43.88 -11.38
CA GLY A 66 5.11 43.35 -12.47
C GLY A 66 5.73 42.13 -13.12
N GLU A 67 7.04 42.15 -13.38
CA GLU A 67 7.78 41.02 -13.93
C GLU A 67 7.77 39.82 -12.98
N LEU A 68 8.00 40.04 -11.69
CA LEU A 68 7.95 38.97 -10.67
C LEU A 68 6.53 38.36 -10.57
N ALA A 69 5.50 39.20 -10.59
CA ALA A 69 4.11 38.74 -10.61
C ALA A 69 3.82 37.82 -11.80
N MET A 70 4.25 38.22 -12.99
CA MET A 70 4.10 37.41 -14.21
C MET A 70 4.84 36.10 -14.12
N ARG A 71 6.05 36.07 -13.58
CA ARG A 71 6.83 34.84 -13.37
C ARG A 71 6.13 33.88 -12.38
N LEU A 72 5.58 34.41 -11.28
CA LEU A 72 4.84 33.59 -10.31
C LEU A 72 3.56 33.01 -10.90
N ASP A 73 2.82 33.82 -11.68
CA ASP A 73 1.61 33.37 -12.36
C ASP A 73 1.93 32.29 -13.42
N SER A 74 3.00 32.46 -14.19
CA SER A 74 3.47 31.46 -15.16
C SER A 74 3.91 30.17 -14.48
N ALA A 75 4.63 30.26 -13.36
CA ALA A 75 5.05 29.10 -12.60
C ALA A 75 3.85 28.31 -12.05
N ARG A 76 2.83 29.00 -11.52
CA ARG A 76 1.57 28.38 -11.08
C ARG A 76 0.84 27.70 -12.23
N TYR A 77 0.73 28.37 -13.36
CA TYR A 77 0.08 27.81 -14.55
C TYR A 77 0.78 26.53 -15.03
N ASN A 78 2.11 26.56 -15.09
CA ASN A 78 2.91 25.41 -15.51
C ASN A 78 2.85 24.21 -14.54
N LEU A 79 2.54 24.45 -13.26
CA LEU A 79 2.32 23.36 -12.30
C LEU A 79 1.01 22.60 -12.50
N GLY A 80 0.00 23.22 -13.12
CA GLY A 80 -1.32 22.59 -13.34
C GLY A 80 -1.22 21.23 -14.03
N PRO A 81 -0.65 21.13 -15.25
CA PRO A 81 -0.48 19.86 -15.94
C PRO A 81 0.39 18.85 -15.18
N THR A 82 1.42 19.32 -14.50
CA THR A 82 2.31 18.47 -13.68
C THR A 82 1.56 17.87 -12.50
N ILE A 83 0.71 18.63 -11.83
CA ILE A 83 -0.15 18.14 -10.74
C ILE A 83 -1.15 17.13 -11.27
N ASP A 84 -1.80 17.40 -12.39
CA ASP A 84 -2.78 16.49 -13.00
C ASP A 84 -2.12 15.17 -13.39
N SER A 85 -0.92 15.20 -13.97
CA SER A 85 -0.12 14.02 -14.29
C SER A 85 0.26 13.23 -13.02
N ALA A 86 0.69 13.92 -11.97
CA ALA A 86 1.04 13.30 -10.70
C ALA A 86 -0.17 12.66 -10.01
N ARG A 87 -1.34 13.29 -10.05
CA ARG A 87 -2.60 12.73 -9.53
C ARG A 87 -3.01 11.48 -10.29
N SER A 88 -2.90 11.48 -11.61
CA SER A 88 -3.18 10.32 -12.45
C SER A 88 -2.24 9.16 -12.11
N ALA A 89 -0.94 9.43 -11.97
CA ALA A 89 0.04 8.43 -11.54
C ALA A 89 -0.26 7.89 -10.13
N ALA A 90 -0.61 8.75 -9.19
CA ALA A 90 -0.97 8.34 -7.82
C ALA A 90 -2.22 7.45 -7.81
N ALA A 91 -3.24 7.78 -8.61
CA ALA A 91 -4.45 6.95 -8.75
C ALA A 91 -4.13 5.56 -9.31
N ALA A 92 -3.24 5.46 -10.30
CA ALA A 92 -2.79 4.18 -10.87
C ALA A 92 -2.05 3.34 -9.82
N ARG A 93 -1.14 3.93 -9.05
CA ARG A 93 -0.41 3.22 -7.98
C ARG A 93 -1.31 2.77 -6.84
N GLU A 94 -2.31 3.56 -6.50
CA GLU A 94 -3.32 3.18 -5.52
C GLU A 94 -4.18 1.99 -6.01
N ALA A 95 -4.53 1.94 -7.28
CA ALA A 95 -5.22 0.81 -7.88
C ALA A 95 -4.37 -0.48 -7.82
N GLU A 96 -3.06 -0.37 -8.12
CA GLU A 96 -2.11 -1.48 -7.98
C GLU A 96 -2.00 -1.96 -6.52
N ARG A 97 -1.93 -1.05 -5.56
CA ARG A 97 -1.92 -1.37 -4.12
C ARG A 97 -3.17 -2.14 -3.70
N ARG A 98 -4.35 -1.71 -4.15
CA ARG A 98 -5.62 -2.40 -3.87
C ARG A 98 -5.66 -3.80 -4.47
N ALA A 99 -5.14 -3.97 -5.70
CA ALA A 99 -5.04 -5.28 -6.33
C ALA A 99 -4.11 -6.21 -5.55
N ALA A 100 -2.92 -5.74 -5.17
CA ALA A 100 -1.97 -6.50 -4.37
C ALA A 100 -2.53 -6.87 -2.98
N ARG A 101 -3.35 -6.00 -2.38
CA ARG A 101 -4.06 -6.29 -1.13
C ARG A 101 -5.06 -7.43 -1.28
N ARG A 102 -5.87 -7.43 -2.34
CA ARG A 102 -6.81 -8.53 -2.62
C ARG A 102 -6.09 -9.85 -2.84
N ASP A 103 -4.96 -9.83 -3.55
CA ASP A 103 -4.14 -11.02 -3.77
C ASP A 103 -3.56 -11.58 -2.46
N GLN A 104 -3.08 -10.69 -1.58
CA GLN A 104 -2.62 -11.07 -0.25
C GLN A 104 -3.74 -11.72 0.57
N GLU A 105 -4.89 -11.09 0.66
CA GLU A 105 -6.05 -11.61 1.42
C GLU A 105 -6.51 -12.98 0.89
N SER A 106 -6.51 -13.16 -0.42
CA SER A 106 -6.82 -14.45 -1.04
C SER A 106 -5.79 -15.53 -0.66
N ALA A 107 -4.50 -15.19 -0.69
CA ALA A 107 -3.44 -16.11 -0.33
C ALA A 107 -3.49 -16.50 1.17
N GLU A 108 -3.78 -15.54 2.04
CA GLU A 108 -3.94 -15.76 3.48
C GLU A 108 -5.15 -16.67 3.80
N LYS A 109 -6.26 -16.49 3.08
CA LYS A 109 -7.43 -17.39 3.21
C LYS A 109 -7.09 -18.83 2.79
N LEU A 110 -6.33 -18.99 1.71
CA LEU A 110 -5.88 -20.31 1.24
C LEU A 110 -4.89 -20.96 2.21
N GLU A 111 -4.00 -20.19 2.83
CA GLU A 111 -3.10 -20.65 3.87
C GLU A 111 -3.87 -21.15 5.09
N ALA A 112 -4.81 -20.33 5.59
CA ALA A 112 -5.63 -20.70 6.74
C ALA A 112 -6.48 -21.94 6.49
N ALA A 113 -7.04 -22.10 5.28
CA ALA A 113 -7.77 -23.29 4.90
C ALA A 113 -6.87 -24.55 4.87
N ALA A 114 -5.67 -24.43 4.32
CA ALA A 114 -4.71 -25.53 4.28
C ALA A 114 -4.23 -25.95 5.68
N LEU A 115 -4.03 -25.00 6.58
CA LEU A 115 -3.70 -25.27 7.98
C LEU A 115 -4.81 -26.02 8.70
N ARG A 116 -6.07 -25.59 8.57
CA ARG A 116 -7.23 -26.30 9.16
C ARG A 116 -7.33 -27.73 8.69
N VAL A 117 -7.22 -27.98 7.39
CA VAL A 117 -7.25 -29.33 6.82
C VAL A 117 -6.12 -30.19 7.36
N ALA A 118 -4.92 -29.63 7.53
CA ALA A 118 -3.78 -30.35 8.07
C ALA A 118 -3.97 -30.69 9.57
N GLU A 119 -4.55 -29.80 10.35
CA GLU A 119 -4.88 -29.99 11.76
C GLU A 119 -5.95 -31.09 11.92
N GLU A 120 -7.03 -31.04 11.18
CA GLU A 120 -8.09 -32.04 11.16
C GLU A 120 -7.54 -33.44 10.81
N ALA A 121 -6.68 -33.51 9.80
CA ALA A 121 -6.04 -34.76 9.41
C ALA A 121 -5.11 -35.31 10.50
N ALA A 122 -4.40 -34.44 11.22
CA ALA A 122 -3.55 -34.84 12.34
C ALA A 122 -4.38 -35.37 13.52
N GLU A 123 -5.49 -34.71 13.87
CA GLU A 123 -6.40 -35.17 14.90
C GLU A 123 -7.03 -36.52 14.56
N GLN A 124 -7.44 -36.73 13.32
CA GLN A 124 -8.00 -38.00 12.86
C GLN A 124 -6.99 -39.16 13.02
N ARG A 125 -5.73 -38.91 12.65
CA ARG A 125 -4.65 -39.89 12.84
C ARG A 125 -4.46 -40.24 14.31
N LEU A 126 -4.46 -39.26 15.21
CA LEU A 126 -4.34 -39.48 16.65
C LEU A 126 -5.53 -40.28 17.20
N ARG A 127 -6.75 -39.99 16.79
CA ARG A 127 -7.96 -40.74 17.18
C ARG A 127 -7.91 -42.17 16.70
N GLN A 128 -7.42 -42.43 15.48
CA GLN A 128 -7.25 -43.79 14.93
C GLN A 128 -6.17 -44.57 15.66
N ALA A 129 -5.02 -43.93 15.96
CA ALA A 129 -3.94 -44.56 16.74
C ALA A 129 -4.38 -44.92 18.18
N GLY A 130 -5.21 -44.07 18.81
CA GLY A 130 -5.80 -44.36 20.12
C GLY A 130 -6.75 -45.55 20.12
N ARG A 131 -7.57 -45.71 19.08
CA ARG A 131 -8.48 -46.86 18.91
C ARG A 131 -7.70 -48.18 18.67
N GLY A 132 -6.62 -48.15 17.91
CA GLY A 132 -5.77 -49.35 17.67
C GLY A 132 -5.11 -49.88 18.93
N ARG A 133 -4.70 -49.05 19.86
CA ARG A 133 -4.12 -49.46 21.15
C ARG A 133 -5.14 -50.05 22.11
N GLY A 134 -6.40 -49.63 22.07
CA GLY A 134 -7.48 -50.20 22.85
C GLY A 134 -7.87 -51.62 22.39
N SER A 135 -7.81 -51.92 21.10
CA SER A 135 -8.13 -53.21 20.54
C SER A 135 -7.10 -54.31 20.89
N ILE A 136 -5.82 -53.96 21.00
CA ILE A 136 -4.74 -54.91 21.32
C ILE A 136 -4.81 -55.36 22.80
N ARG A 137 -5.29 -54.54 23.73
CA ARG A 137 -5.44 -54.90 25.16
C ARG A 137 -6.61 -55.86 25.44
N LEU A 138 -7.62 -55.91 24.62
CA LEU A 138 -8.76 -56.80 24.81
C LEU A 138 -8.50 -58.24 24.33
N HIS A 139 -7.44 -58.48 23.53
CA HIS A 139 -7.10 -59.82 23.00
C HIS A 139 -6.05 -60.57 23.85
N GLN A 140 -5.48 -59.95 24.86
CA GLN A 140 -4.51 -60.61 25.78
C GLN A 140 -5.11 -61.10 27.11
N GLY A 141 -6.43 -60.97 27.28
CA GLY A 141 -7.13 -61.35 28.53
C GLY A 141 -7.88 -62.69 28.51
N GLU A 142 -7.88 -63.43 27.41
CA GLU A 142 -8.56 -64.74 27.33
C GLU A 142 -7.58 -65.83 26.89
N SER A 143 -6.67 -66.19 27.77
CA SER A 143 -5.86 -67.43 27.71
C SER A 143 -5.44 -67.81 29.07
N GLU A 144 -6.39 -68.34 29.90
CA GLU A 144 -6.16 -69.29 31.00
C GLU A 144 -7.41 -70.13 31.17
#